data_5715731799938df5a6d87bbee0cd18c7
#
_entry.id   5715731799938df5a6d87bbee0cd18c7
#
_cell.length_a   1.000
_cell.length_b   1.000
_cell.length_c   1.000
_cell.angle_alpha   90.00
_cell.angle_beta   90.00
_cell.angle_gamma   90.00
#
_symmetry.space_group_name_H-M   'P 1'
#
loop_
_entity.id
_entity.type
_entity.pdbx_description
1 polymer ?
#
loop_
_entity_poly.entity_id
_entity_poly.type
_entity_poly.pdbx_seq_one_letter_code
_entity_poly.pdbx_strand_id
1 'polypeptide(L)'
;MYEYLKGIITKITAKYIVLEANGIGYILHVANPYAYSGQVNQEAQIYVHQVIREDAHLLYGFRSEDEKKLFLSLISVSGIGPVSALAIIAADDNAGLVQAIETKNITYLTKFPKIGKKTAQQM
;
A
#
# COMPACT_ATOMS: atom_id res chain seq x y z
N MET A 1 5.18 16.03 5.24
CA MET A 1 5.03 14.80 4.42
C MET A 1 6.19 13.87 4.69
N TYR A 2 5.93 12.60 4.93
CA TYR A 2 6.98 11.63 5.24
C TYR A 2 7.34 10.80 4.02
N GLU A 3 8.63 10.63 3.75
CA GLU A 3 9.09 9.72 2.70
C GLU A 3 9.17 8.28 3.21
N TYR A 4 9.77 8.11 4.38
CA TYR A 4 9.89 6.81 5.03
C TYR A 4 9.98 7.02 6.54
N LEU A 5 9.75 5.93 7.28
CA LEU A 5 9.97 5.88 8.71
C LEU A 5 10.94 4.74 9.00
N LYS A 6 11.89 4.99 9.88
CA LYS A 6 12.83 3.97 10.31
C LYS A 6 12.69 3.77 11.81
N GLY A 7 12.45 2.53 12.22
CA GLY A 7 12.23 2.21 13.61
C GLY A 7 12.07 0.72 13.82
N ILE A 8 11.38 0.35 14.89
CA ILE A 8 11.22 -1.06 15.27
C ILE A 8 9.77 -1.46 15.09
N ILE A 9 9.54 -2.59 14.43
CA ILE A 9 8.20 -3.16 14.30
C ILE A 9 7.83 -3.79 15.62
N THR A 10 6.80 -3.25 16.30
CA THR A 10 6.41 -3.69 17.64
C THR A 10 5.14 -4.50 17.66
N LYS A 11 4.31 -4.42 16.62
CA LYS A 11 3.02 -5.12 16.59
C LYS A 11 2.59 -5.37 15.15
N ILE A 12 1.95 -6.51 14.93
CA ILE A 12 1.36 -6.87 13.63
C ILE A 12 -0.09 -7.27 13.86
N THR A 13 -1.01 -6.71 13.07
CA THR A 13 -2.42 -7.09 13.07
C THR A 13 -2.82 -7.51 11.65
N ALA A 14 -4.07 -7.93 11.47
CA ALA A 14 -4.57 -8.29 10.15
C ALA A 14 -4.63 -7.11 9.16
N LYS A 15 -4.65 -5.87 9.67
CA LYS A 15 -4.85 -4.68 8.84
C LYS A 15 -3.68 -3.72 8.83
N TYR A 16 -2.82 -3.76 9.85
CA TYR A 16 -1.74 -2.79 9.96
C TYR A 16 -0.57 -3.36 10.76
N ILE A 17 0.55 -2.67 10.68
CA ILE A 17 1.70 -2.89 11.55
C ILE A 17 1.92 -1.63 12.38
N VAL A 18 2.61 -1.76 13.51
CA VAL A 18 3.05 -0.61 14.31
C VAL A 18 4.55 -0.51 14.23
N LEU A 19 5.04 0.66 13.80
CA LEU A 19 6.45 0.99 13.74
C LEU A 19 6.74 2.03 14.81
N GLU A 20 7.61 1.72 15.75
CA GLU A 20 7.99 2.65 16.80
C GLU A 20 9.28 3.38 16.41
N ALA A 21 9.20 4.70 16.31
CA ALA A 21 10.34 5.56 16.02
C ALA A 21 10.36 6.69 17.03
N ASN A 22 11.48 6.87 17.72
CA ASN A 22 11.68 7.91 18.73
C ASN A 22 10.60 7.92 19.83
N GLY A 23 10.17 6.72 20.25
CA GLY A 23 9.18 6.57 21.31
C GLY A 23 7.73 6.75 20.83
N ILE A 24 7.49 6.92 19.54
CA ILE A 24 6.15 7.08 18.97
C ILE A 24 5.83 5.83 18.16
N GLY A 25 4.67 5.22 18.46
CA GLY A 25 4.18 4.07 17.69
C GLY A 25 3.27 4.54 16.56
N TYR A 26 3.74 4.40 15.33
CA TYR A 26 2.97 4.76 14.13
C TYR A 26 2.20 3.57 13.61
N ILE A 27 0.91 3.75 13.36
CA ILE A 27 0.09 2.75 12.69
C ILE A 27 0.30 2.90 11.18
N LEU A 28 0.81 1.85 10.54
CA LEU A 28 1.04 1.83 9.11
C LEU A 28 0.11 0.80 8.46
N HIS A 29 -0.79 1.25 7.61
CA HIS A 29 -1.65 0.36 6.85
C HIS A 29 -0.85 -0.19 5.67
N VAL A 30 -0.67 -1.50 5.62
CA VAL A 30 0.14 -2.16 4.62
C VAL A 30 -0.65 -3.24 3.89
N ALA A 31 -0.19 -3.62 2.69
CA ALA A 31 -0.90 -4.60 1.86
C ALA A 31 -0.94 -5.97 2.51
N ASN A 32 0.19 -6.44 3.04
CA ASN A 32 0.32 -7.77 3.64
C ASN A 32 1.00 -7.65 5.01
N PRO A 33 0.23 -7.32 6.08
CA PRO A 33 0.85 -7.15 7.41
C PRO A 33 1.64 -8.35 7.88
N TYR A 34 1.14 -9.56 7.65
CA TYR A 34 1.82 -10.78 8.10
C TYR A 34 3.12 -11.07 7.36
N ALA A 35 3.38 -10.40 6.24
CA ALA A 35 4.69 -10.50 5.57
C ALA A 35 5.82 -9.93 6.45
N TYR A 36 5.49 -9.12 7.44
CA TYR A 36 6.45 -8.55 8.38
C TYR A 36 6.62 -9.38 9.66
N SER A 37 5.96 -10.53 9.76
CA SER A 37 5.95 -11.30 11.02
C SER A 37 7.34 -11.76 11.47
N GLY A 38 8.27 -11.98 10.54
CA GLY A 38 9.65 -12.31 10.87
C GLY A 38 10.49 -11.12 11.33
N GLN A 39 9.94 -9.92 11.31
CA GLN A 39 10.66 -8.68 11.62
C GLN A 39 10.19 -8.03 12.92
N VAL A 40 9.32 -8.68 13.68
CA VAL A 40 8.85 -8.15 14.97
C VAL A 40 10.05 -7.98 15.91
N ASN A 41 10.11 -6.83 16.57
CA ASN A 41 11.20 -6.40 17.44
C ASN A 41 12.53 -6.16 16.69
N GLN A 42 12.50 -6.02 15.38
CA GLN A 42 13.66 -5.71 14.57
C GLN A 42 13.53 -4.35 13.91
N GLU A 43 14.67 -3.72 13.64
CA GLU A 43 14.70 -2.44 12.93
C GLU A 43 14.28 -2.63 11.48
N ALA A 44 13.44 -1.71 10.99
CA ALA A 44 12.97 -1.72 9.61
C ALA A 44 12.84 -0.30 9.11
N GLN A 45 13.00 -0.12 7.81
CA GLN A 45 12.70 1.13 7.12
C GLN A 45 11.51 0.89 6.21
N ILE A 46 10.43 1.62 6.44
CA ILE A 46 9.18 1.46 5.70
C ILE A 46 8.90 2.77 4.96
N TYR A 47 8.73 2.70 3.65
CA TYR A 47 8.30 3.86 2.87
C TYR A 47 6.84 4.13 3.17
N VAL A 48 6.48 5.40 3.31
CA VAL A 48 5.12 5.76 3.74
C VAL A 48 4.52 6.84 2.85
N HIS A 49 3.19 6.85 2.81
CA HIS A 49 2.41 7.91 2.20
C HIS A 49 1.31 8.30 3.17
N GLN A 50 1.18 9.59 3.45
CA GLN A 50 0.18 10.11 4.37
C GLN A 50 -1.06 10.56 3.60
N VAL A 51 -2.23 10.07 4.01
CA VAL A 51 -3.52 10.52 3.50
C VAL A 51 -4.20 11.30 4.61
N ILE A 52 -4.50 12.57 4.33
CA ILE A 52 -5.15 13.47 5.28
C ILE A 52 -6.58 13.70 4.83
N ARG A 53 -7.53 13.43 5.73
CA ARG A 53 -8.95 13.70 5.53
C ARG A 53 -9.44 14.58 6.66
N GLU A 54 -10.67 15.10 6.55
CA GLU A 54 -11.26 15.93 7.62
C GLU A 54 -11.30 15.19 8.95
N ASP A 55 -11.59 13.88 8.91
CA ASP A 55 -11.83 13.06 10.09
C ASP A 55 -10.68 12.10 10.42
N ALA A 56 -9.59 12.05 9.63
CA ALA A 56 -8.54 11.09 9.87
C ALA A 56 -7.22 11.47 9.19
N HIS A 57 -6.12 11.07 9.84
CA HIS A 57 -4.78 11.11 9.28
C HIS A 57 -4.30 9.67 9.20
N LEU A 58 -4.10 9.14 7.99
CA LEU A 58 -3.75 7.75 7.77
C LEU A 58 -2.37 7.66 7.14
N LEU A 59 -1.55 6.70 7.63
CA LEU A 59 -0.26 6.38 7.02
C LEU A 59 -0.36 5.02 6.36
N TYR A 60 0.05 4.96 5.10
CA TYR A 60 0.16 3.73 4.34
C TYR A 60 1.63 3.37 4.20
N GLY A 61 1.99 2.12 4.43
CA GLY A 61 3.37 1.67 4.43
C GLY A 61 3.68 0.71 3.29
N PHE A 62 4.91 0.77 2.79
CA PHE A 62 5.35 -0.01 1.64
C PHE A 62 6.74 -0.59 1.89
N ARG A 63 7.00 -1.79 1.36
CA ARG A 63 8.27 -2.47 1.55
C ARG A 63 9.39 -1.88 0.72
N SER A 64 9.04 -1.20 -0.38
CA SER A 64 10.01 -0.63 -1.29
C SER A 64 9.48 0.68 -1.86
N GLU A 65 10.39 1.46 -2.43
CA GLU A 65 10.03 2.69 -3.12
C GLU A 65 9.17 2.39 -4.35
N ASP A 66 9.46 1.30 -5.06
CA ASP A 66 8.69 0.90 -6.24
C ASP A 66 7.25 0.57 -5.88
N GLU A 67 7.03 -0.11 -4.75
CA GLU A 67 5.70 -0.41 -4.26
C GLU A 67 4.94 0.87 -3.90
N LYS A 68 5.61 1.84 -3.29
CA LYS A 68 5.02 3.16 -3.01
C LYS A 68 4.63 3.88 -4.30
N LYS A 69 5.49 3.86 -5.31
CA LYS A 69 5.20 4.49 -6.60
C LYS A 69 3.99 3.84 -7.28
N LEU A 70 3.90 2.52 -7.20
CA LEU A 70 2.75 1.80 -7.74
C LEU A 70 1.46 2.22 -7.03
N PHE A 71 1.48 2.31 -5.70
CA PHE A 71 0.34 2.77 -4.92
C PHE A 71 -0.10 4.17 -5.36
N LEU A 72 0.85 5.10 -5.48
CA LEU A 72 0.53 6.48 -5.89
C LEU A 72 -0.07 6.53 -7.29
N SER A 73 0.44 5.71 -8.20
CA SER A 73 -0.12 5.60 -9.55
C SER A 73 -1.55 5.07 -9.52
N LEU A 74 -1.81 4.07 -8.68
CA LEU A 74 -3.15 3.49 -8.58
C LEU A 74 -4.17 4.49 -8.02
N ILE A 75 -3.82 5.20 -6.94
CA ILE A 75 -4.78 6.14 -6.33
C ILE A 75 -4.99 7.40 -7.17
N SER A 76 -4.13 7.66 -8.15
CA SER A 76 -4.32 8.76 -9.08
C SER A 76 -5.46 8.48 -10.08
N VAL A 77 -5.88 7.22 -10.20
CA VAL A 77 -6.95 6.82 -11.10
C VAL A 77 -8.31 7.04 -10.43
N SER A 78 -9.21 7.70 -11.15
CA SER A 78 -10.58 7.90 -10.65
C SER A 78 -11.25 6.56 -10.37
N GLY A 79 -11.82 6.40 -9.18
CA GLY A 79 -12.47 5.17 -8.76
C GLY A 79 -11.60 4.20 -7.98
N ILE A 80 -10.29 4.47 -7.86
CA ILE A 80 -9.40 3.66 -7.03
C ILE A 80 -8.98 4.46 -5.81
N GLY A 81 -9.46 4.06 -4.64
CA GLY A 81 -9.05 4.65 -3.36
C GLY A 81 -7.91 3.86 -2.72
N PRO A 82 -7.39 4.34 -1.56
CA PRO A 82 -6.27 3.68 -0.88
C PRO A 82 -6.54 2.22 -0.51
N VAL A 83 -7.74 1.89 -0.04
CA VAL A 83 -8.08 0.52 0.35
C VAL A 83 -8.04 -0.42 -0.86
N SER A 84 -8.61 0.02 -1.99
CA SER A 84 -8.58 -0.77 -3.22
C SER A 84 -7.16 -0.92 -3.76
N ALA A 85 -6.36 0.14 -3.69
CA ALA A 85 -4.96 0.09 -4.12
C ALA A 85 -4.15 -0.90 -3.29
N LEU A 86 -4.34 -0.93 -1.96
CA LEU A 86 -3.68 -1.92 -1.12
C LEU A 86 -4.10 -3.34 -1.46
N ALA A 87 -5.40 -3.55 -1.74
CA ALA A 87 -5.89 -4.87 -2.13
C ALA A 87 -5.24 -5.37 -3.43
N ILE A 88 -5.04 -4.47 -4.38
CA ILE A 88 -4.37 -4.78 -5.65
C ILE A 88 -2.91 -5.18 -5.40
N ILE A 89 -2.21 -4.41 -4.58
CA ILE A 89 -0.80 -4.69 -4.23
C ILE A 89 -0.70 -6.00 -3.46
N ALA A 90 -1.67 -6.29 -2.58
CA ALA A 90 -1.69 -7.52 -1.78
C ALA A 90 -1.86 -8.79 -2.62
N ALA A 91 -2.33 -8.68 -3.85
CA ALA A 91 -2.47 -9.81 -4.75
C ALA A 91 -1.13 -10.42 -5.19
N ASP A 92 -0.01 -9.81 -4.82
CA ASP A 92 1.34 -10.35 -4.97
C ASP A 92 1.82 -10.54 -6.42
N ASP A 93 1.16 -9.87 -7.38
CA ASP A 93 1.55 -9.92 -8.80
C ASP A 93 1.79 -8.51 -9.32
N ASN A 94 2.71 -7.80 -8.65
CA ASN A 94 2.98 -6.41 -9.00
C ASN A 94 3.58 -6.26 -10.40
N ALA A 95 4.43 -7.19 -10.81
CA ALA A 95 5.02 -7.15 -12.16
C ALA A 95 3.95 -7.34 -13.24
N GLY A 96 3.05 -8.32 -13.03
CA GLY A 96 1.95 -8.55 -13.95
C GLY A 96 0.97 -7.37 -13.98
N LEU A 97 0.72 -6.75 -12.81
CA LEU A 97 -0.14 -5.59 -12.73
C LEU A 97 0.45 -4.40 -13.51
N VAL A 98 1.72 -4.11 -13.32
CA VAL A 98 2.39 -3.02 -14.05
C VAL A 98 2.32 -3.26 -15.55
N GLN A 99 2.61 -4.48 -15.98
CA GLN A 99 2.53 -4.85 -17.39
C GLN A 99 1.11 -4.70 -17.93
N ALA A 100 0.10 -5.12 -17.16
CA ALA A 100 -1.30 -5.01 -17.57
C ALA A 100 -1.72 -3.55 -17.72
N ILE A 101 -1.27 -2.66 -16.84
CA ILE A 101 -1.54 -1.23 -16.95
C ILE A 101 -0.88 -0.65 -18.19
N GLU A 102 0.38 -0.98 -18.43
CA GLU A 102 1.13 -0.50 -19.59
C GLU A 102 0.53 -0.97 -20.91
N THR A 103 0.04 -2.20 -20.95
CA THR A 103 -0.58 -2.78 -22.15
C THR A 103 -2.09 -2.57 -22.21
N LYS A 104 -2.67 -1.89 -21.22
CA LYS A 104 -4.11 -1.63 -21.12
C LYS A 104 -4.94 -2.90 -21.13
N ASN A 105 -4.48 -3.93 -20.42
CA ASN A 105 -5.17 -5.21 -20.33
C ASN A 105 -6.36 -5.12 -19.36
N ILE A 106 -7.51 -4.69 -19.88
CA ILE A 106 -8.71 -4.43 -19.09
C ILE A 106 -9.22 -5.73 -18.42
N THR A 107 -9.17 -6.85 -19.12
CA THR A 107 -9.62 -8.12 -18.58
C THR A 107 -8.83 -8.52 -17.33
N TYR A 108 -7.51 -8.34 -17.36
CA TYR A 108 -6.68 -8.61 -16.20
C TYR A 108 -7.00 -7.67 -15.03
N LEU A 109 -7.13 -6.36 -15.33
CA LEU A 109 -7.36 -5.35 -14.31
C LEU A 109 -8.70 -5.52 -13.61
N THR A 110 -9.73 -6.00 -14.31
CA THR A 110 -11.05 -6.20 -13.71
C THR A 110 -11.11 -7.40 -12.77
N LYS A 111 -10.06 -8.23 -12.69
CA LYS A 111 -9.99 -9.33 -11.71
C LYS A 111 -9.87 -8.84 -10.27
N PHE A 112 -9.39 -7.63 -10.07
CA PHE A 112 -9.19 -7.10 -8.72
C PHE A 112 -10.50 -6.57 -8.14
N PRO A 113 -10.70 -6.69 -6.81
CA PRO A 113 -11.90 -6.18 -6.16
C PRO A 113 -12.11 -4.69 -6.43
N LYS A 114 -13.37 -4.31 -6.65
CA LYS A 114 -13.79 -2.92 -6.84
C LYS A 114 -13.26 -2.25 -8.11
N ILE A 115 -12.60 -2.99 -9.00
CA ILE A 115 -12.20 -2.45 -10.30
C ILE A 115 -13.16 -2.97 -11.36
N GLY A 116 -14.06 -2.09 -11.80
CA GLY A 116 -14.94 -2.36 -12.93
C GLY A 116 -14.28 -2.01 -14.26
N LYS A 117 -14.94 -2.32 -15.35
CA LYS A 117 -14.43 -2.08 -16.70
C LYS A 117 -14.05 -0.61 -16.92
N LYS A 118 -14.90 0.31 -16.46
CA LYS A 118 -14.67 1.75 -16.63
C LYS A 118 -13.42 2.19 -15.86
N THR A 119 -13.26 1.73 -14.62
CA THR A 119 -12.09 2.05 -13.82
C THR A 119 -10.83 1.46 -14.43
N ALA A 120 -10.88 0.20 -14.91
CA ALA A 120 -9.75 -0.43 -15.57
C ALA A 120 -9.30 0.34 -16.81
N GLN A 121 -10.22 0.92 -17.56
CA GLN A 121 -9.89 1.72 -18.74
C GLN A 121 -9.17 3.02 -18.40
N GLN A 122 -9.35 3.53 -17.19
CA GLN A 122 -8.69 4.76 -16.73
C GLN A 122 -7.30 4.50 -16.15
N MET A 123 -6.93 3.26 -15.93
CA MET A 123 -5.60 2.90 -15.42
C MET A 123 -4.50 2.97 -16.53
#